data_bd9e013adf510ae6431482e43d27b099
#
_entry.id   bd9e013adf510ae6431482e43d27b099
#
_cell.length_a   1.000
_cell.length_b   1.000
_cell.length_c   1.000
_cell.angle_alpha   90.00
_cell.angle_beta   90.00
_cell.angle_gamma   90.00
#
_symmetry.space_group_name_H-M   'P 1'
#
loop_
_entity.id
_entity.type
_entity.pdbx_description
1 polymer ?
#
loop_
_entity_poly.entity_id
_entity_poly.type
_entity_poly.pdbx_seq_one_letter_code
_entity_poly.pdbx_strand_id
1 'polypeptide(L)'
;MKIICVGRNYVEHAKELNNDVPDSPMFFMKPDSAILRKNFPFVIPSFSKEIHFETEVVIKIDRVGKMIQPQFAHRYFSDIALGIDFTARDVQQELKEKRFPWEIAKAFDGSAFVSDFFPKEKFDLDNLSFKLDRNEINVQIGNTKEMIFNINTLIAECSKYFTLKKGDLIYTGTPAGVAKINSKDKLEGYLDNEKVFEVNVL
;
A
#
# COMPACT_ATOMS: atom_id res chain seq x y z
N MET A 1 -6.99 -15.19 -1.33
CA MET A 1 -6.80 -13.81 -1.80
C MET A 1 -5.31 -13.54 -1.90
N LYS A 2 -4.86 -12.76 -2.90
CA LYS A 2 -3.48 -12.23 -2.97
C LYS A 2 -3.51 -10.75 -2.62
N ILE A 3 -2.46 -10.27 -1.98
CA ILE A 3 -2.19 -8.86 -1.81
C ILE A 3 -0.94 -8.56 -2.62
N ILE A 4 -1.07 -7.80 -3.70
CA ILE A 4 0.01 -7.38 -4.58
C ILE A 4 0.36 -5.94 -4.19
N CYS A 5 1.62 -5.70 -3.84
CA CYS A 5 2.11 -4.39 -3.45
C CYS A 5 3.08 -3.86 -4.51
N VAL A 6 3.06 -2.54 -4.69
CA VAL A 6 3.91 -1.84 -5.67
C VAL A 6 4.95 -1.03 -4.92
N GLY A 7 6.21 -1.37 -5.10
CA GLY A 7 7.31 -0.58 -4.54
C GLY A 7 7.68 0.60 -5.43
N ARG A 8 8.07 1.73 -4.80
CA ARG A 8 8.65 2.91 -5.47
C ARG A 8 7.78 3.54 -6.56
N ASN A 9 6.49 3.73 -6.28
CA ASN A 9 5.56 4.32 -7.25
C ASN A 9 5.39 5.84 -7.13
N TYR A 10 6.20 6.50 -6.28
CA TYR A 10 6.26 7.96 -6.11
C TYR A 10 7.71 8.42 -6.15
N VAL A 11 8.01 9.42 -6.98
CA VAL A 11 9.39 9.90 -7.20
C VAL A 11 10.04 10.38 -5.90
N GLU A 12 9.33 11.19 -5.12
CA GLU A 12 9.88 11.75 -3.86
C GLU A 12 10.12 10.66 -2.80
N HIS A 13 9.29 9.63 -2.75
CA HIS A 13 9.52 8.48 -1.87
C HIS A 13 10.75 7.66 -2.31
N ALA A 14 10.95 7.47 -3.62
CA ALA A 14 12.14 6.80 -4.11
C ALA A 14 13.42 7.56 -3.70
N LYS A 15 13.42 8.90 -3.85
CA LYS A 15 14.52 9.77 -3.41
C LYS A 15 14.74 9.75 -1.90
N GLU A 16 13.67 9.82 -1.10
CA GLU A 16 13.71 9.75 0.37
C GLU A 16 14.50 8.53 0.87
N LEU A 17 14.34 7.40 0.20
CA LEU A 17 15.01 6.14 0.54
C LEU A 17 16.30 5.89 -0.28
N ASN A 18 16.82 6.90 -0.98
CA ASN A 18 18.01 6.79 -1.85
C ASN A 18 17.92 5.64 -2.86
N ASN A 19 16.72 5.45 -3.45
CA ASN A 19 16.49 4.46 -4.50
C ASN A 19 16.33 5.14 -5.85
N ASP A 20 16.71 4.42 -6.92
CA ASP A 20 16.42 4.83 -8.29
C ASP A 20 14.91 4.81 -8.57
N VAL A 21 14.47 5.69 -9.46
CA VAL A 21 13.11 5.66 -10.03
C VAL A 21 13.05 4.49 -11.00
N PRO A 22 12.11 3.54 -10.83
CA PRO A 22 12.06 2.35 -11.68
C PRO A 22 11.45 2.66 -13.06
N ASP A 23 11.96 1.99 -14.10
CA ASP A 23 11.42 2.06 -15.47
C ASP A 23 10.14 1.19 -15.65
N SER A 24 9.87 0.29 -14.72
CA SER A 24 8.69 -0.59 -14.69
C SER A 24 8.24 -0.86 -13.26
N PRO A 25 6.94 -1.17 -13.04
CA PRO A 25 6.43 -1.44 -11.71
C PRO A 25 7.16 -2.61 -11.04
N MET A 26 7.58 -2.42 -9.81
CA MET A 26 8.20 -3.44 -8.99
C MET A 26 7.14 -4.04 -8.06
N PHE A 27 6.88 -5.34 -8.18
CA PHE A 27 5.87 -6.03 -7.39
C PHE A 27 6.48 -6.92 -6.31
N PHE A 28 5.84 -6.94 -5.15
CA PHE A 28 6.01 -7.95 -4.12
C PHE A 28 4.65 -8.35 -3.57
N MET A 29 4.58 -9.42 -2.80
CA MET A 29 3.31 -9.94 -2.32
C MET A 29 3.27 -10.05 -0.80
N LYS A 30 2.05 -9.90 -0.27
CA LYS A 30 1.71 -10.31 1.09
C LYS A 30 0.64 -11.42 1.00
N PRO A 31 0.70 -12.44 1.88
CA PRO A 31 -0.38 -13.41 2.02
C PRO A 31 -1.63 -12.75 2.63
N ASP A 32 -2.77 -13.40 2.53
CA ASP A 32 -4.00 -12.93 3.17
C ASP A 32 -3.93 -12.93 4.71
N SER A 33 -3.08 -13.78 5.30
CA SER A 33 -2.78 -13.77 6.73
C SER A 33 -2.07 -12.48 7.20
N ALA A 34 -1.46 -11.72 6.29
CA ALA A 34 -0.86 -10.43 6.59
C ALA A 34 -1.88 -9.33 6.91
N ILE A 35 -3.18 -9.54 6.61
CA ILE A 35 -4.20 -8.54 6.87
C ILE A 35 -4.41 -8.35 8.38
N LEU A 36 -4.22 -7.13 8.84
CA LEU A 36 -4.65 -6.71 10.17
C LEU A 36 -6.18 -6.76 10.24
N ARG A 37 -6.71 -7.53 11.17
CA ARG A 37 -8.16 -7.66 11.34
C ARG A 37 -8.77 -6.30 11.70
N LYS A 38 -9.90 -5.99 11.09
CA LYS A 38 -10.66 -4.77 11.37
C LYS A 38 -10.93 -4.61 12.87
N ASN A 39 -10.79 -3.39 13.38
CA ASN A 39 -10.95 -3.01 14.79
C ASN A 39 -9.94 -3.64 15.77
N PHE A 40 -8.88 -4.28 15.26
CA PHE A 40 -7.77 -4.71 16.10
C PHE A 40 -6.63 -3.68 16.02
N PRO A 41 -5.93 -3.44 17.12
CA PRO A 41 -4.74 -2.60 17.11
C PRO A 41 -3.61 -3.29 16.33
N PHE A 42 -2.73 -2.50 15.74
CA PHE A 42 -1.46 -3.01 15.24
C PHE A 42 -0.51 -3.27 16.41
N VAL A 43 -0.05 -4.50 16.53
CA VAL A 43 0.93 -4.89 17.55
C VAL A 43 2.32 -4.86 16.93
N ILE A 44 3.23 -4.05 17.49
CA ILE A 44 4.61 -3.98 17.01
C ILE A 44 5.28 -5.34 17.22
N PRO A 45 5.75 -6.00 16.14
CA PRO A 45 6.36 -7.33 16.27
C PRO A 45 7.73 -7.24 16.95
N SER A 46 8.04 -8.20 17.83
CA SER A 46 9.28 -8.22 18.62
C SER A 46 10.55 -8.45 17.80
N PHE A 47 10.43 -8.92 16.55
CA PHE A 47 11.58 -9.22 15.67
C PHE A 47 12.14 -7.99 14.96
N SER A 48 11.46 -6.83 15.03
CA SER A 48 11.90 -5.59 14.40
C SER A 48 11.91 -4.45 15.43
N LYS A 49 12.90 -3.57 15.32
CA LYS A 49 13.04 -2.35 16.13
C LYS A 49 12.54 -1.11 15.39
N GLU A 50 12.19 -1.26 14.10
CA GLU A 50 11.89 -0.14 13.24
C GLU A 50 10.77 -0.48 12.23
N ILE A 51 9.52 -0.45 12.73
CA ILE A 51 8.34 -0.59 11.88
C ILE A 51 7.95 0.79 11.35
N HIS A 52 7.83 0.92 10.03
CA HIS A 52 7.35 2.11 9.34
C HIS A 52 5.92 1.91 8.83
N PHE A 53 5.16 3.00 8.78
CA PHE A 53 3.92 3.06 8.01
C PHE A 53 4.22 3.50 6.57
N GLU A 54 3.49 2.94 5.63
CA GLU A 54 3.46 3.32 4.22
C GLU A 54 1.98 3.39 3.80
N THR A 55 1.43 4.61 3.71
CA THR A 55 0.01 4.81 3.41
C THR A 55 -0.23 4.77 1.91
N GLU A 56 -1.20 3.97 1.47
CA GLU A 56 -1.42 3.67 0.06
C GLU A 56 -2.90 3.63 -0.31
N VAL A 57 -3.24 4.11 -1.50
CA VAL A 57 -4.53 3.77 -2.11
C VAL A 57 -4.52 2.28 -2.45
N VAL A 58 -5.62 1.59 -2.14
CA VAL A 58 -5.76 0.14 -2.34
C VAL A 58 -6.90 -0.14 -3.30
N ILE A 59 -6.63 -0.94 -4.33
CA ILE A 59 -7.60 -1.34 -5.34
C ILE A 59 -8.08 -2.76 -5.05
N LYS A 60 -9.40 -2.98 -5.06
CA LYS A 60 -9.99 -4.32 -4.89
C LYS A 60 -10.45 -4.85 -6.24
N ILE A 61 -9.83 -5.92 -6.68
CA ILE A 61 -10.19 -6.59 -7.94
C ILE A 61 -11.55 -7.27 -7.79
N ASP A 62 -12.45 -7.01 -8.72
CA ASP A 62 -13.81 -7.58 -8.72
C ASP A 62 -14.05 -8.61 -9.84
N ARG A 63 -13.09 -8.77 -10.75
CA ARG A 63 -13.19 -9.63 -11.94
C ARG A 63 -11.92 -10.43 -12.17
N VAL A 64 -12.07 -11.68 -12.61
CA VAL A 64 -10.92 -12.50 -13.03
C VAL A 64 -10.33 -11.96 -14.32
N GLY A 65 -8.99 -11.83 -14.35
CA GLY A 65 -8.27 -11.34 -15.53
C GLY A 65 -6.82 -11.78 -15.59
N LYS A 66 -6.34 -11.89 -16.82
CA LYS A 66 -4.94 -12.19 -17.18
C LYS A 66 -4.61 -11.47 -18.46
N MET A 67 -3.39 -10.94 -18.62
CA MET A 67 -2.96 -10.20 -19.82
C MET A 67 -3.91 -9.02 -20.16
N ILE A 68 -4.32 -8.28 -19.13
CA ILE A 68 -5.27 -7.17 -19.26
C ILE A 68 -4.56 -6.01 -19.97
N GLN A 69 -5.20 -5.45 -21.00
CA GLN A 69 -4.69 -4.27 -21.68
C GLN A 69 -5.03 -3.01 -20.86
N PRO A 70 -4.14 -1.99 -20.78
CA PRO A 70 -4.32 -0.82 -19.94
C PRO A 70 -5.67 -0.09 -20.15
N GLN A 71 -6.13 0.04 -21.41
CA GLN A 71 -7.41 0.69 -21.72
C GLN A 71 -8.63 -0.03 -21.14
N PHE A 72 -8.53 -1.30 -20.78
CA PHE A 72 -9.61 -2.09 -20.19
C PHE A 72 -9.46 -2.32 -18.68
N ALA A 73 -8.34 -1.91 -18.10
CA ALA A 73 -8.03 -2.16 -16.68
C ALA A 73 -9.09 -1.59 -15.73
N HIS A 74 -9.67 -0.42 -16.05
CA HIS A 74 -10.75 0.21 -15.29
C HIS A 74 -12.01 -0.67 -15.09
N ARG A 75 -12.17 -1.75 -15.87
CA ARG A 75 -13.30 -2.69 -15.79
C ARG A 75 -13.08 -3.81 -14.78
N TYR A 76 -11.90 -3.88 -14.16
CA TYR A 76 -11.51 -4.99 -13.28
C TYR A 76 -11.56 -4.65 -11.79
N PHE A 77 -11.99 -3.44 -11.45
CA PHE A 77 -12.23 -3.01 -10.08
C PHE A 77 -13.38 -2.02 -10.01
N SER A 78 -14.15 -2.09 -8.94
CA SER A 78 -15.26 -1.17 -8.62
C SER A 78 -15.02 -0.38 -7.34
N ASP A 79 -14.17 -0.90 -6.47
CA ASP A 79 -13.97 -0.35 -5.14
C ASP A 79 -12.50 0.01 -4.91
N ILE A 80 -12.31 1.07 -4.14
CA ILE A 80 -11.01 1.49 -3.60
C ILE A 80 -11.07 1.60 -2.08
N ALA A 81 -9.93 1.60 -1.45
CA ALA A 81 -9.75 1.83 -0.02
C ALA A 81 -8.47 2.62 0.24
N LEU A 82 -8.23 3.00 1.47
CA LEU A 82 -6.93 3.46 1.94
C LEU A 82 -6.34 2.39 2.87
N GLY A 83 -5.08 2.07 2.69
CA GLY A 83 -4.39 1.05 3.47
C GLY A 83 -3.06 1.54 4.03
N ILE A 84 -2.45 0.68 4.85
CA ILE A 84 -1.08 0.85 5.33
C ILE A 84 -0.31 -0.43 5.04
N ASP A 85 0.81 -0.30 4.33
CA ASP A 85 1.84 -1.34 4.18
C ASP A 85 2.85 -1.15 5.33
N PHE A 86 2.64 -1.86 6.44
CA PHE A 86 3.60 -1.85 7.54
C PHE A 86 4.86 -2.59 7.13
N THR A 87 6.01 -1.95 7.35
CA THR A 87 7.32 -2.41 6.90
C THR A 87 8.30 -2.50 8.05
N ALA A 88 8.87 -3.67 8.29
CA ALA A 88 10.01 -3.83 9.19
C ALA A 88 11.26 -3.31 8.48
N ARG A 89 11.54 -2.01 8.66
CA ARG A 89 12.53 -1.27 7.86
C ARG A 89 13.96 -1.76 8.10
N ASP A 90 14.32 -2.01 9.35
CA ASP A 90 15.61 -2.57 9.74
C ASP A 90 15.84 -3.96 9.09
N VAL A 91 14.85 -4.82 9.16
CA VAL A 91 14.88 -6.15 8.53
C VAL A 91 14.95 -6.04 7.01
N GLN A 92 14.17 -5.12 6.41
CA GLN A 92 14.22 -4.90 4.96
C GLN A 92 15.61 -4.45 4.49
N GLN A 93 16.27 -3.57 5.25
CA GLN A 93 17.61 -3.11 4.91
C GLN A 93 18.61 -4.27 4.95
N GLU A 94 18.57 -5.10 5.98
CA GLU A 94 19.40 -6.30 6.08
C GLU A 94 19.18 -7.27 4.90
N LEU A 95 17.90 -7.51 4.55
CA LEU A 95 17.56 -8.39 3.43
C LEU A 95 18.06 -7.83 2.09
N LYS A 96 17.97 -6.51 1.88
CA LYS A 96 18.50 -5.85 0.67
C LYS A 96 20.02 -6.04 0.54
N GLU A 97 20.78 -5.84 1.64
CA GLU A 97 22.23 -6.01 1.67
C GLU A 97 22.64 -7.46 1.35
N LYS A 98 21.87 -8.43 1.86
CA LYS A 98 22.06 -9.85 1.60
C LYS A 98 21.48 -10.33 0.26
N ARG A 99 20.77 -9.46 -0.46
CA ARG A 99 20.03 -9.80 -1.70
C ARG A 99 19.02 -10.93 -1.50
N PHE A 100 18.36 -10.94 -0.34
CA PHE A 100 17.32 -11.91 0.02
C PHE A 100 15.93 -11.36 -0.31
N PRO A 101 14.92 -12.25 -0.43
CA PRO A 101 13.51 -11.86 -0.56
C PRO A 101 13.03 -11.03 0.62
N TRP A 102 11.97 -10.24 0.41
CA TRP A 102 11.48 -9.24 1.39
C TRP A 102 10.33 -9.73 2.28
N GLU A 103 9.87 -10.97 2.12
CA GLU A 103 8.67 -11.47 2.78
C GLU A 103 8.70 -11.28 4.30
N ILE A 104 9.83 -11.54 4.96
CA ILE A 104 9.96 -11.36 6.42
C ILE A 104 9.75 -9.89 6.81
N ALA A 105 10.19 -8.95 5.99
CA ALA A 105 10.08 -7.52 6.26
C ALA A 105 8.72 -6.92 5.86
N LYS A 106 8.02 -7.55 4.91
CA LYS A 106 6.84 -6.99 4.25
C LYS A 106 5.57 -7.83 4.43
N ALA A 107 5.68 -9.14 4.69
CA ALA A 107 4.56 -10.08 4.64
C ALA A 107 4.25 -10.75 5.99
N PHE A 108 4.72 -10.17 7.09
CA PHE A 108 4.43 -10.67 8.44
C PHE A 108 2.97 -10.43 8.83
N ASP A 109 2.47 -11.14 9.82
CA ASP A 109 1.09 -11.05 10.30
C ASP A 109 0.75 -9.61 10.73
N GLY A 110 -0.37 -9.09 10.24
CA GLY A 110 -0.82 -7.73 10.51
C GLY A 110 -0.10 -6.65 9.68
N SER A 111 0.82 -7.00 8.79
CA SER A 111 1.58 -6.01 7.99
C SER A 111 0.78 -5.31 6.89
N ALA A 112 -0.46 -5.70 6.63
CA ALA A 112 -1.36 -5.05 5.68
C ALA A 112 -2.63 -4.59 6.40
N PHE A 113 -2.81 -3.28 6.55
CA PHE A 113 -4.07 -2.72 6.99
C PHE A 113 -4.86 -2.19 5.79
N VAL A 114 -6.18 -2.36 5.78
CA VAL A 114 -7.08 -1.80 4.77
C VAL A 114 -8.36 -1.28 5.43
N SER A 115 -8.79 -0.08 5.05
CA SER A 115 -10.04 0.55 5.49
C SER A 115 -11.29 -0.20 4.95
N ASP A 116 -12.47 0.34 5.20
CA ASP A 116 -13.64 0.01 4.41
C ASP A 116 -13.41 0.38 2.93
N PHE A 117 -14.09 -0.35 2.04
CA PHE A 117 -14.04 -0.10 0.61
C PHE A 117 -15.15 0.88 0.20
N PHE A 118 -14.82 1.75 -0.74
CA PHE A 118 -15.72 2.77 -1.28
C PHE A 118 -15.84 2.59 -2.80
N PRO A 119 -17.03 2.83 -3.39
CA PRO A 119 -17.18 2.85 -4.84
C PRO A 119 -16.20 3.85 -5.48
N LYS A 120 -15.48 3.41 -6.49
CA LYS A 120 -14.47 4.25 -7.17
C LYS A 120 -15.07 5.51 -7.81
N GLU A 121 -16.35 5.44 -8.20
CA GLU A 121 -17.09 6.55 -8.80
C GLU A 121 -17.27 7.74 -7.85
N LYS A 122 -17.04 7.54 -6.54
CA LYS A 122 -17.09 8.60 -5.53
C LYS A 122 -15.90 9.58 -5.67
N PHE A 123 -14.83 9.17 -6.35
CA PHE A 123 -13.56 9.88 -6.37
C PHE A 123 -13.05 10.10 -7.79
N ASP A 124 -12.29 11.19 -7.98
CA ASP A 124 -11.45 11.38 -9.16
C ASP A 124 -10.14 10.61 -8.98
N LEU A 125 -10.06 9.39 -9.52
CA LEU A 125 -8.89 8.52 -9.35
C LEU A 125 -7.62 9.02 -10.02
N ASP A 126 -7.72 9.98 -10.94
CA ASP A 126 -6.55 10.61 -11.57
C ASP A 126 -6.02 11.78 -10.73
N ASN A 127 -6.78 12.25 -9.73
CA ASN A 127 -6.40 13.35 -8.86
C ASN A 127 -6.92 13.19 -7.41
N LEU A 128 -6.93 11.97 -6.89
CA LEU A 128 -7.37 11.66 -5.53
C LEU A 128 -6.27 12.02 -4.53
N SER A 129 -6.59 12.91 -3.59
CA SER A 129 -5.73 13.24 -2.46
C SER A 129 -5.95 12.26 -1.31
N PHE A 130 -4.89 11.90 -0.63
CA PHE A 130 -4.96 11.10 0.59
C PHE A 130 -3.89 11.52 1.58
N LYS A 131 -4.14 11.29 2.85
CA LYS A 131 -3.17 11.62 3.90
C LYS A 131 -3.24 10.65 5.07
N LEU A 132 -2.17 10.64 5.84
CA LEU A 132 -2.08 10.01 7.15
C LEU A 132 -1.74 11.05 8.21
N ASP A 133 -2.52 11.07 9.27
CA ASP A 133 -2.20 11.79 10.48
C ASP A 133 -1.74 10.77 11.56
N ARG A 134 -0.68 11.10 12.30
CA ARG A 134 -0.21 10.36 13.47
C ARG A 134 -0.32 11.25 14.69
N ASN A 135 -1.14 10.85 15.66
CA ASN A 135 -1.40 11.63 16.88
C ASN A 135 -1.86 13.07 16.53
N GLU A 136 -2.80 13.20 15.56
CA GLU A 136 -3.35 14.46 15.07
C GLU A 136 -2.36 15.35 14.27
N ILE A 137 -1.13 14.86 14.01
CA ILE A 137 -0.13 15.56 13.21
C ILE A 137 -0.05 14.89 11.84
N ASN A 138 -0.17 15.68 10.78
CA ASN A 138 -0.01 15.17 9.43
C ASN A 138 1.43 14.69 9.18
N VAL A 139 1.57 13.44 8.73
CA VAL A 139 2.88 12.79 8.50
C VAL A 139 3.08 12.32 7.07
N GLN A 140 2.01 12.02 6.33
CA GLN A 140 2.08 11.75 4.89
C GLN A 140 0.95 12.46 4.15
N ILE A 141 1.27 13.01 2.99
CA ILE A 141 0.30 13.53 2.01
C ILE A 141 0.69 12.96 0.65
N GLY A 142 -0.29 12.43 -0.07
CA GLY A 142 -0.12 11.93 -1.42
C GLY A 142 -1.28 12.33 -2.31
N ASN A 143 -1.02 12.27 -3.61
CA ASN A 143 -2.04 12.42 -4.62
C ASN A 143 -1.79 11.41 -5.75
N THR A 144 -2.82 10.75 -6.22
CA THR A 144 -2.70 9.72 -7.26
C THR A 144 -2.12 10.24 -8.58
N LYS A 145 -2.24 11.54 -8.88
CA LYS A 145 -1.60 12.17 -10.04
C LYS A 145 -0.06 12.14 -10.00
N GLU A 146 0.53 11.92 -8.82
CA GLU A 146 1.98 11.86 -8.60
C GLU A 146 2.53 10.43 -8.74
N MET A 147 1.65 9.44 -8.97
CA MET A 147 2.06 8.07 -9.25
C MET A 147 2.89 7.99 -10.53
N ILE A 148 4.03 7.31 -10.48
CA ILE A 148 4.85 7.02 -11.68
C ILE A 148 4.07 6.11 -12.62
N PHE A 149 3.42 5.08 -12.09
CA PHE A 149 2.55 4.17 -12.82
C PHE A 149 1.12 4.30 -12.27
N ASN A 150 0.20 4.78 -13.09
CA ASN A 150 -1.19 4.93 -12.70
C ASN A 150 -1.89 3.57 -12.47
N ILE A 151 -3.06 3.59 -11.84
CA ILE A 151 -3.82 2.39 -11.46
C ILE A 151 -4.04 1.44 -12.65
N ASN A 152 -4.41 1.95 -13.82
CA ASN A 152 -4.66 1.14 -15.00
C ASN A 152 -3.39 0.43 -15.48
N THR A 153 -2.27 1.14 -15.46
CA THR A 153 -0.94 0.57 -15.77
C THR A 153 -0.57 -0.51 -14.77
N LEU A 154 -0.76 -0.29 -13.47
CA LEU A 154 -0.46 -1.28 -12.43
C LEU A 154 -1.26 -2.57 -12.61
N ILE A 155 -2.58 -2.47 -12.86
CA ILE A 155 -3.45 -3.63 -13.12
C ILE A 155 -2.98 -4.38 -14.37
N ALA A 156 -2.69 -3.66 -15.45
CA ALA A 156 -2.23 -4.27 -16.69
C ALA A 156 -0.89 -4.98 -16.48
N GLU A 157 0.10 -4.31 -15.90
CA GLU A 157 1.44 -4.87 -15.70
C GLU A 157 1.42 -6.09 -14.77
N CYS A 158 0.78 -6.01 -13.60
CA CYS A 158 0.72 -7.17 -12.70
C CYS A 158 -0.05 -8.35 -13.32
N SER A 159 -1.04 -8.09 -14.19
CA SER A 159 -1.79 -9.14 -14.87
C SER A 159 -0.97 -9.91 -15.92
N LYS A 160 0.18 -9.39 -16.35
CA LYS A 160 1.12 -10.14 -17.19
C LYS A 160 1.74 -11.33 -16.46
N TYR A 161 1.95 -11.19 -15.17
CA TYR A 161 2.59 -12.21 -14.33
C TYR A 161 1.56 -13.06 -13.59
N PHE A 162 0.53 -12.43 -13.03
CA PHE A 162 -0.43 -13.06 -12.12
C PHE A 162 -1.85 -13.04 -12.70
N THR A 163 -2.55 -14.17 -12.65
CA THR A 163 -4.01 -14.14 -12.85
C THR A 163 -4.66 -13.41 -11.67
N LEU A 164 -5.26 -12.26 -11.95
CA LEU A 164 -6.04 -11.54 -10.95
C LEU A 164 -7.35 -12.25 -10.71
N LYS A 165 -7.77 -12.33 -9.44
CA LYS A 165 -9.04 -12.96 -9.03
C LYS A 165 -9.87 -11.96 -8.24
N LYS A 166 -11.18 -12.16 -8.25
CA LYS A 166 -12.09 -11.38 -7.40
C LYS A 166 -11.66 -11.46 -5.94
N GLY A 167 -11.53 -10.30 -5.30
CA GLY A 167 -11.09 -10.13 -3.93
C GLY A 167 -9.58 -9.93 -3.77
N ASP A 168 -8.76 -10.05 -4.83
CA ASP A 168 -7.35 -9.69 -4.76
C ASP A 168 -7.21 -8.17 -4.54
N LEU A 169 -6.20 -7.77 -3.78
CA LEU A 169 -5.89 -6.37 -3.48
C LEU A 169 -4.61 -5.95 -4.20
N ILE A 170 -4.59 -4.69 -4.65
CA ILE A 170 -3.39 -4.03 -5.16
C ILE A 170 -3.14 -2.78 -4.33
N TYR A 171 -2.04 -2.77 -3.59
CA TYR A 171 -1.49 -1.60 -2.91
C TYR A 171 -0.65 -0.84 -3.93
N THR A 172 -0.96 0.44 -4.14
CA THR A 172 -0.49 1.19 -5.32
C THR A 172 0.81 1.94 -5.11
N GLY A 173 1.43 1.81 -3.95
CA GLY A 173 2.63 2.53 -3.56
C GLY A 173 2.33 3.73 -2.66
N THR A 174 3.32 4.12 -1.87
CA THR A 174 3.25 5.17 -0.86
C THR A 174 4.00 6.44 -1.28
N PRO A 175 3.53 7.65 -0.91
CA PRO A 175 4.27 8.90 -1.08
C PRO A 175 5.40 9.03 -0.04
N ALA A 176 6.22 10.07 -0.15
CA ALA A 176 7.22 10.41 0.87
C ALA A 176 6.58 10.71 2.24
N GLY A 177 7.39 10.69 3.31
CA GLY A 177 6.95 10.90 4.68
C GLY A 177 6.79 9.61 5.47
N VAL A 178 7.34 8.48 4.98
CA VAL A 178 7.36 7.22 5.74
C VAL A 178 8.20 7.38 7.01
N ALA A 179 7.71 6.89 8.14
CA ALA A 179 8.38 7.03 9.41
C ALA A 179 8.07 5.88 10.37
N LYS A 180 8.93 5.75 11.38
CA LYS A 180 8.78 4.78 12.45
C LYS A 180 7.53 5.05 13.27
N ILE A 181 6.79 3.99 13.60
CA ILE A 181 5.70 4.01 14.59
C ILE A 181 6.22 3.64 15.97
N ASN A 182 5.51 4.11 16.99
CA ASN A 182 5.78 3.77 18.38
C ASN A 182 4.51 3.21 19.04
N SER A 183 4.69 2.45 20.12
CA SER A 183 3.56 2.04 20.95
C SER A 183 2.78 3.27 21.45
N LYS A 184 1.45 3.17 21.44
CA LYS A 184 0.47 4.21 21.74
C LYS A 184 0.29 5.26 20.63
N ASP A 185 0.94 5.14 19.49
CA ASP A 185 0.59 5.96 18.34
C ASP A 185 -0.83 5.64 17.86
N LYS A 186 -1.53 6.67 17.40
CA LYS A 186 -2.81 6.59 16.72
C LYS A 186 -2.63 7.06 15.27
N LEU A 187 -2.97 6.21 14.32
CA LEU A 187 -2.88 6.49 12.90
C LEU A 187 -4.28 6.72 12.34
N GLU A 188 -4.50 7.84 11.67
CA GLU A 188 -5.78 8.21 11.06
C GLU A 188 -5.60 8.50 9.58
N GLY A 189 -6.31 7.78 8.73
CA GLY A 189 -6.20 7.91 7.28
C GLY A 189 -7.40 8.63 6.67
N TYR A 190 -7.13 9.42 5.64
CA TYR A 190 -8.14 10.23 4.96
C TYR A 190 -8.04 10.08 3.44
N LEU A 191 -9.20 9.93 2.77
CA LEU A 191 -9.36 10.10 1.34
C LEU A 191 -10.04 11.45 1.10
N ASP A 192 -9.41 12.31 0.30
CA ASP A 192 -9.71 13.73 0.23
C ASP A 192 -9.77 14.33 1.65
N ASN A 193 -10.94 14.75 2.12
CA ASN A 193 -11.11 15.31 3.46
C ASN A 193 -11.89 14.39 4.40
N GLU A 194 -12.26 13.17 3.97
CA GLU A 194 -13.02 12.22 4.77
C GLU A 194 -12.10 11.26 5.52
N LYS A 195 -12.23 11.17 6.85
CA LYS A 195 -11.55 10.13 7.64
C LYS A 195 -12.15 8.78 7.30
N VAL A 196 -11.30 7.85 6.83
CA VAL A 196 -11.72 6.52 6.39
C VAL A 196 -11.24 5.40 7.29
N PHE A 197 -10.27 5.67 8.17
CA PHE A 197 -9.85 4.72 9.19
C PHE A 197 -9.15 5.35 10.38
N GLU A 198 -9.09 4.56 11.46
CA GLU A 198 -8.27 4.78 12.65
C GLU A 198 -7.64 3.45 13.08
N VAL A 199 -6.33 3.45 13.38
CA VAL A 199 -5.59 2.29 13.87
C VAL A 199 -4.76 2.69 15.08
N ASN A 200 -4.96 2.01 16.21
CA ASN A 200 -4.13 2.17 17.40
C ASN A 200 -2.93 1.22 17.34
N VAL A 201 -1.78 1.66 17.82
CA VAL A 201 -0.52 0.89 17.90
C VAL A 201 -0.24 0.46 19.33
N LEU A 202 0.04 -0.82 19.54
CA LEU A 202 0.41 -1.42 20.82
C LEU A 202 1.86 -1.90 20.87
#